data_4a06db3c1ddca20fc3a2650ccfd53067
#
_entry.id   4a06db3c1ddca20fc3a2650ccfd53067
#
_cell.length_a   1.000
_cell.length_b   1.000
_cell.length_c   1.000
_cell.angle_alpha   90.00
_cell.angle_beta   90.00
_cell.angle_gamma   90.00
#
_symmetry.space_group_name_H-M   'P 1'
#
loop_
_entity.id
_entity.type
_entity.pdbx_description
1 polymer ?
#
loop_
_entity_poly.entity_id
_entity_poly.type
_entity_poly.pdbx_seq_one_letter_code
_entity_poly.pdbx_strand_id
1 'polypeptide(L)'
;IREGATTINIPDTVGYAVPSEFGAFVRDLREHVYNSDQAVWSVHCHNDLGMATALSLAGVENGATQIECTINGLGERAGNTAMEEVVMAIKMHGEELDAHTDINTREFIRASRLVSSITGFVVQPNKSIVGANAFAHSSGIHQDGVIKERTTYEIIDPTEVGAGQSSIVLSARSGR
;
A
#
# COMPACT_ATOMS: atom_id res chain seq x y z
N ILE A 1 6.89 13.40 24.18
CA ILE A 1 7.75 12.32 24.70
C ILE A 1 8.02 12.59 26.19
N ARG A 2 8.62 13.69 26.54
CA ARG A 2 8.93 14.03 27.94
C ARG A 2 7.71 13.97 28.87
N GLU A 3 6.54 14.37 28.39
CA GLU A 3 5.27 14.36 29.14
C GLU A 3 4.49 13.04 29.04
N GLY A 4 5.14 11.97 28.56
CA GLY A 4 4.60 10.61 28.55
C GLY A 4 4.04 10.12 27.19
N ALA A 5 4.21 10.87 26.11
CA ALA A 5 3.84 10.37 24.80
C ALA A 5 4.76 9.22 24.38
N THR A 6 4.19 8.07 24.06
CA THR A 6 4.91 6.87 23.60
C THR A 6 4.86 6.69 22.09
N THR A 7 3.94 7.37 21.42
CA THR A 7 3.82 7.39 19.96
C THR A 7 3.64 8.84 19.52
N ILE A 8 4.41 9.23 18.52
CA ILE A 8 4.30 10.53 17.86
C ILE A 8 3.79 10.27 16.46
N ASN A 9 2.62 10.82 16.13
CA ASN A 9 2.01 10.67 14.83
C ASN A 9 2.21 11.93 13.97
N ILE A 10 2.68 11.73 12.75
CA ILE A 10 2.93 12.80 11.77
C ILE A 10 1.90 12.65 10.65
N PRO A 11 0.87 13.52 10.58
CA PRO A 11 -0.14 13.44 9.54
C PRO A 11 0.18 14.32 8.33
N ASP A 12 -0.10 13.84 7.13
CA ASP A 12 -0.43 14.66 5.96
C ASP A 12 -1.96 14.76 5.85
N THR A 13 -2.53 15.68 6.61
CA THR A 13 -3.98 15.77 6.86
C THR A 13 -4.80 16.05 5.61
N VAL A 14 -4.23 16.73 4.62
CA VAL A 14 -4.95 17.14 3.41
C VAL A 14 -4.41 16.49 2.13
N GLY A 15 -3.50 15.51 2.25
CA GLY A 15 -2.96 14.77 1.12
C GLY A 15 -2.19 15.66 0.14
N TYR A 16 -1.46 16.67 0.64
CA TYR A 16 -0.80 17.70 -0.16
C TYR A 16 0.69 17.44 -0.40
N ALA A 17 1.38 16.82 0.54
CA ALA A 17 2.81 16.64 0.48
C ALA A 17 3.24 15.75 -0.69
N VAL A 18 4.52 15.87 -1.08
CA VAL A 18 5.18 14.92 -1.98
C VAL A 18 6.14 14.04 -1.19
N PRO A 19 6.43 12.79 -1.64
CA PRO A 19 7.19 11.81 -0.86
C PRO A 19 8.56 12.32 -0.38
N SER A 20 9.32 13.01 -1.23
CA SER A 20 10.63 13.53 -0.85
C SER A 20 10.59 14.60 0.24
N GLU A 21 9.59 15.47 0.20
CA GLU A 21 9.37 16.51 1.20
C GLU A 21 8.92 15.92 2.53
N PHE A 22 7.93 15.02 2.48
CA PHE A 22 7.39 14.36 3.67
C PHE A 22 8.45 13.49 4.36
N GLY A 23 9.21 12.69 3.60
CA GLY A 23 10.30 11.90 4.14
C GLY A 23 11.38 12.76 4.80
N ALA A 24 11.79 13.86 4.15
CA ALA A 24 12.75 14.79 4.73
C ALA A 24 12.23 15.41 6.04
N PHE A 25 10.95 15.73 6.13
CA PHE A 25 10.32 16.25 7.33
C PHE A 25 10.32 15.20 8.48
N VAL A 26 9.97 13.96 8.19
CA VAL A 26 10.03 12.87 9.17
C VAL A 26 11.44 12.69 9.69
N ARG A 27 12.44 12.67 8.83
CA ARG A 27 13.85 12.55 9.19
C ARG A 27 14.30 13.72 10.08
N ASP A 28 13.98 14.95 9.69
CA ASP A 28 14.33 16.15 10.45
C ASP A 28 13.79 16.09 11.89
N LEU A 29 12.54 15.69 12.05
CA LEU A 29 11.93 15.49 13.36
C LEU A 29 12.63 14.39 14.16
N ARG A 30 12.93 13.26 13.51
CA ARG A 30 13.64 12.14 14.15
C ARG A 30 15.02 12.52 14.64
N GLU A 31 15.74 13.34 13.92
CA GLU A 31 17.11 13.75 14.23
C GLU A 31 17.17 14.86 15.29
N HIS A 32 16.20 15.77 15.31
CA HIS A 32 16.27 16.97 16.13
C HIS A 32 15.37 16.98 17.37
N VAL A 33 14.36 16.10 17.42
CA VAL A 33 13.51 16.01 18.61
C VAL A 33 14.25 15.30 19.74
N TYR A 34 14.38 15.96 20.88
CA TYR A 34 14.98 15.38 22.07
C TYR A 34 14.20 14.13 22.53
N ASN A 35 14.89 13.06 22.86
CA ASN A 35 14.31 11.74 23.21
C ASN A 35 13.54 11.08 22.08
N SER A 36 13.85 11.37 20.84
CA SER A 36 13.23 10.79 19.66
C SER A 36 13.24 9.25 19.67
N ASP A 37 14.31 8.65 20.20
CA ASP A 37 14.51 7.21 20.35
C ASP A 37 13.57 6.55 21.37
N GLN A 38 12.89 7.32 22.20
CA GLN A 38 11.98 6.82 23.25
C GLN A 38 10.52 6.75 22.80
N ALA A 39 10.23 7.06 21.54
CA ALA A 39 8.88 7.01 21.00
C ALA A 39 8.80 6.26 19.68
N VAL A 40 7.65 5.62 19.45
CA VAL A 40 7.27 5.12 18.14
C VAL A 40 6.90 6.32 17.25
N TRP A 41 7.47 6.38 16.06
CA TRP A 41 7.12 7.39 15.07
C TRP A 41 6.15 6.80 14.07
N SER A 42 4.98 7.41 14.00
CA SER A 42 3.86 6.98 13.17
C SER A 42 3.61 8.01 12.08
N VAL A 43 3.19 7.54 10.92
CA VAL A 43 2.73 8.39 9.81
C VAL A 43 1.29 8.09 9.46
N HIS A 44 0.54 9.15 9.09
CA HIS A 44 -0.86 9.08 8.68
C HIS A 44 -1.06 9.94 7.43
N CYS A 45 -1.27 9.31 6.28
CA CYS A 45 -1.29 10.03 5.01
C CYS A 45 -2.65 9.91 4.31
N HIS A 46 -3.18 11.06 3.85
CA HIS A 46 -4.37 11.14 3.01
C HIS A 46 -4.02 11.08 1.53
N ASN A 47 -5.00 10.69 0.70
CA ASN A 47 -4.78 10.28 -0.69
C ASN A 47 -5.30 11.29 -1.72
N ASP A 48 -5.42 12.56 -1.36
CA ASP A 48 -6.03 13.58 -2.21
C ASP A 48 -5.29 13.79 -3.53
N LEU A 49 -3.97 13.68 -3.53
CA LEU A 49 -3.15 13.67 -4.74
C LEU A 49 -2.75 12.27 -5.23
N GLY A 50 -3.33 11.19 -4.66
CA GLY A 50 -3.01 9.81 -5.05
C GLY A 50 -1.67 9.30 -4.56
N MET A 51 -1.06 9.92 -3.53
CA MET A 51 0.30 9.61 -3.08
C MET A 51 0.38 9.03 -1.66
N ALA A 52 -0.74 8.72 -1.01
CA ALA A 52 -0.74 8.30 0.40
C ALA A 52 0.18 7.10 0.68
N THR A 53 0.16 6.08 -0.17
CA THR A 53 1.04 4.91 -0.03
C THR A 53 2.51 5.30 -0.20
N ALA A 54 2.83 6.12 -1.19
CA ALA A 54 4.20 6.59 -1.42
C ALA A 54 4.72 7.49 -0.28
N LEU A 55 3.86 8.35 0.28
CA LEU A 55 4.18 9.17 1.45
C LEU A 55 4.46 8.30 2.67
N SER A 56 3.62 7.28 2.92
CA SER A 56 3.81 6.36 4.04
C SER A 56 5.13 5.58 3.94
N LEU A 57 5.48 5.11 2.75
CA LEU A 57 6.76 4.45 2.50
C LEU A 57 7.94 5.42 2.69
N ALA A 58 7.84 6.65 2.17
CA ALA A 58 8.86 7.68 2.42
C ALA A 58 9.02 7.99 3.91
N GLY A 59 7.94 7.94 4.70
CA GLY A 59 8.01 8.01 6.16
C GLY A 59 8.83 6.88 6.77
N VAL A 60 8.60 5.63 6.32
CA VAL A 60 9.37 4.45 6.79
C VAL A 60 10.84 4.57 6.43
N GLU A 61 11.18 4.89 5.19
CA GLU A 61 12.57 5.12 4.75
C GLU A 61 13.30 6.18 5.59
N ASN A 62 12.55 7.07 6.24
CA ASN A 62 13.09 8.16 7.04
C ASN A 62 12.85 7.99 8.56
N GLY A 63 12.57 6.76 9.00
CA GLY A 63 12.59 6.35 10.39
C GLY A 63 11.24 6.24 11.10
N ALA A 64 10.13 6.35 10.39
CA ALA A 64 8.84 5.94 10.95
C ALA A 64 8.77 4.41 11.06
N THR A 65 8.26 3.92 12.19
CA THR A 65 8.12 2.48 12.48
C THR A 65 6.66 2.04 12.58
N GLN A 66 5.73 2.97 12.38
CA GLN A 66 4.30 2.71 12.36
C GLN A 66 3.65 3.48 11.21
N ILE A 67 2.69 2.82 10.55
CA ILE A 67 1.84 3.43 9.52
C ILE A 67 0.38 3.28 9.94
N GLU A 68 -0.35 4.38 9.99
CA GLU A 68 -1.81 4.36 10.07
C GLU A 68 -2.39 4.23 8.67
N CYS A 69 -3.13 3.17 8.43
CA CYS A 69 -3.69 2.85 7.12
C CYS A 69 -5.05 2.18 7.26
N THR A 70 -5.76 2.04 6.16
CA THR A 70 -7.11 1.45 6.17
C THR A 70 -7.27 0.41 5.08
N ILE A 71 -8.15 -0.58 5.31
CA ILE A 71 -8.55 -1.53 4.27
C ILE A 71 -9.19 -0.76 3.11
N ASN A 72 -8.80 -1.06 1.88
CA ASN A 72 -9.23 -0.39 0.64
C ASN A 72 -8.86 1.11 0.57
N GLY A 73 -8.05 1.63 1.48
CA GLY A 73 -7.76 3.04 1.57
C GLY A 73 -8.97 3.89 1.98
N LEU A 74 -9.95 3.31 2.69
CA LEU A 74 -11.12 4.06 3.14
C LEU A 74 -10.71 5.22 4.05
N GLY A 75 -11.37 6.36 3.89
CA GLY A 75 -11.13 7.55 4.67
C GLY A 75 -11.85 8.76 4.10
N GLU A 76 -11.61 9.92 4.70
CA GLU A 76 -12.20 11.16 4.25
C GLU A 76 -11.71 11.55 2.84
N ARG A 77 -12.55 12.20 2.07
CA ARG A 77 -12.31 12.74 0.72
C ARG A 77 -11.84 11.63 -0.25
N ALA A 78 -10.55 11.59 -0.61
CA ALA A 78 -9.96 10.58 -1.48
C ALA A 78 -9.44 9.34 -0.74
N GLY A 79 -9.58 9.31 0.60
CA GLY A 79 -9.18 8.20 1.44
C GLY A 79 -7.81 8.35 2.08
N ASN A 80 -7.36 7.28 2.69
CA ASN A 80 -6.09 7.14 3.40
C ASN A 80 -5.13 6.22 2.64
N THR A 81 -3.96 6.01 3.20
CA THR A 81 -3.08 4.91 2.77
C THR A 81 -3.82 3.58 2.79
N ALA A 82 -3.78 2.86 1.68
CA ALA A 82 -4.37 1.54 1.59
C ALA A 82 -3.45 0.50 2.24
N MET A 83 -3.95 -0.24 3.23
CA MET A 83 -3.19 -1.25 3.97
C MET A 83 -2.59 -2.31 3.06
N GLU A 84 -3.37 -2.83 2.13
CA GLU A 84 -2.94 -3.86 1.19
C GLU A 84 -1.79 -3.40 0.29
N GLU A 85 -1.76 -2.12 -0.08
CA GLU A 85 -0.69 -1.56 -0.93
C GLU A 85 0.61 -1.39 -0.15
N VAL A 86 0.55 -0.72 1.01
CA VAL A 86 1.76 -0.45 1.78
C VAL A 86 2.38 -1.72 2.36
N VAL A 87 1.55 -2.67 2.80
CA VAL A 87 2.02 -3.96 3.32
C VAL A 87 2.68 -4.80 2.22
N MET A 88 2.08 -4.86 1.02
CA MET A 88 2.71 -5.59 -0.08
C MET A 88 3.99 -4.91 -0.56
N ALA A 89 4.05 -3.58 -0.58
CA ALA A 89 5.29 -2.86 -0.89
C ALA A 89 6.42 -3.21 0.12
N ILE A 90 6.12 -3.19 1.42
CA ILE A 90 7.10 -3.58 2.46
C ILE A 90 7.50 -5.05 2.31
N LYS A 91 6.55 -5.94 2.00
CA LYS A 91 6.86 -7.38 1.83
C LYS A 91 7.78 -7.64 0.64
N MET A 92 7.68 -6.85 -0.42
CA MET A 92 8.49 -7.01 -1.63
C MET A 92 9.83 -6.27 -1.59
N HIS A 93 9.90 -5.16 -0.88
CA HIS A 93 11.05 -4.26 -0.80
C HIS A 93 11.58 -4.11 0.62
N GLY A 94 11.35 -5.11 1.49
CA GLY A 94 11.71 -5.02 2.90
C GLY A 94 13.20 -4.83 3.16
N GLU A 95 14.06 -5.40 2.32
CA GLU A 95 15.51 -5.21 2.43
C GLU A 95 15.93 -3.78 2.10
N GLU A 96 15.36 -3.18 1.03
CA GLU A 96 15.65 -1.79 0.66
C GLU A 96 15.07 -0.78 1.64
N LEU A 97 13.92 -1.10 2.23
CA LEU A 97 13.22 -0.25 3.20
C LEU A 97 13.69 -0.45 4.64
N ASP A 98 14.55 -1.44 4.89
CA ASP A 98 14.92 -1.90 6.25
C ASP A 98 13.66 -2.09 7.13
N ALA A 99 12.64 -2.73 6.57
CA ALA A 99 11.33 -2.90 7.19
C ALA A 99 10.73 -4.27 6.92
N HIS A 100 9.93 -4.76 7.87
CA HIS A 100 9.18 -5.99 7.72
C HIS A 100 7.78 -5.88 8.34
N THR A 101 6.91 -6.81 7.99
CA THR A 101 5.57 -6.90 8.56
C THR A 101 5.11 -8.35 8.64
N ASP A 102 4.44 -8.71 9.73
CA ASP A 102 3.88 -10.05 9.98
C ASP A 102 2.40 -10.16 9.58
N ILE A 103 1.87 -9.15 8.88
CA ILE A 103 0.47 -9.16 8.43
C ILE A 103 0.25 -10.32 7.47
N ASN A 104 -0.79 -11.12 7.72
CA ASN A 104 -1.21 -12.20 6.85
C ASN A 104 -1.87 -11.66 5.58
N THR A 105 -1.10 -11.48 4.54
CA THR A 105 -1.55 -10.90 3.27
C THR A 105 -2.60 -11.75 2.55
N ARG A 106 -2.66 -13.06 2.80
CA ARG A 106 -3.66 -13.97 2.20
C ARG A 106 -5.11 -13.65 2.58
N GLU A 107 -5.30 -12.80 3.59
CA GLU A 107 -6.62 -12.32 4.01
C GLU A 107 -7.07 -11.04 3.29
N PHE A 108 -6.24 -10.41 2.47
CA PHE A 108 -6.54 -9.09 1.88
C PHE A 108 -7.79 -9.09 1.02
N ILE A 109 -7.94 -10.02 0.10
CA ILE A 109 -9.14 -10.10 -0.75
C ILE A 109 -10.40 -10.33 0.09
N ARG A 110 -10.33 -11.20 1.11
CA ARG A 110 -11.45 -11.46 2.00
C ARG A 110 -11.81 -10.23 2.84
N ALA A 111 -10.82 -9.59 3.44
CA ALA A 111 -11.01 -8.37 4.23
C ALA A 111 -11.56 -7.23 3.37
N SER A 112 -11.01 -7.02 2.18
CA SER A 112 -11.48 -6.01 1.24
C SER A 112 -12.95 -6.19 0.87
N ARG A 113 -13.36 -7.42 0.52
CA ARG A 113 -14.76 -7.74 0.20
C ARG A 113 -15.68 -7.56 1.40
N LEU A 114 -15.26 -7.97 2.59
CA LEU A 114 -16.03 -7.80 3.82
C LEU A 114 -16.29 -6.31 4.11
N VAL A 115 -15.24 -5.50 4.09
CA VAL A 115 -15.34 -4.06 4.31
C VAL A 115 -16.24 -3.40 3.26
N SER A 116 -16.07 -3.74 1.98
CA SER A 116 -16.95 -3.27 0.91
C SER A 116 -18.42 -3.62 1.15
N SER A 117 -18.70 -4.85 1.58
CA SER A 117 -20.08 -5.31 1.83
C SER A 117 -20.73 -4.62 3.02
N ILE A 118 -19.97 -4.31 4.06
CA ILE A 118 -20.48 -3.63 5.26
C ILE A 118 -20.69 -2.13 5.02
N THR A 119 -19.74 -1.50 4.35
CA THR A 119 -19.75 -0.04 4.15
C THR A 119 -20.54 0.43 2.94
N GLY A 120 -20.79 -0.46 1.97
CA GLY A 120 -21.36 -0.12 0.66
C GLY A 120 -20.39 0.57 -0.29
N PHE A 121 -19.15 0.84 0.10
CA PHE A 121 -18.12 1.39 -0.79
C PHE A 121 -17.57 0.31 -1.71
N VAL A 122 -17.79 0.48 -3.01
CA VAL A 122 -17.33 -0.48 -4.02
C VAL A 122 -15.86 -0.22 -4.36
N VAL A 123 -15.04 -1.28 -4.31
CA VAL A 123 -13.65 -1.21 -4.75
C VAL A 123 -13.60 -1.04 -6.27
N GLN A 124 -12.81 -0.09 -6.76
CA GLN A 124 -12.59 0.11 -8.18
C GLN A 124 -11.98 -1.16 -8.81
N PRO A 125 -12.43 -1.60 -9.99
CA PRO A 125 -11.91 -2.81 -10.62
C PRO A 125 -10.38 -2.81 -10.84
N ASN A 126 -9.79 -1.64 -11.06
CA ASN A 126 -8.35 -1.45 -11.26
C ASN A 126 -7.59 -1.06 -9.97
N LYS A 127 -8.22 -1.17 -8.79
CA LYS A 127 -7.54 -0.93 -7.51
C LYS A 127 -6.38 -1.91 -7.38
N SER A 128 -5.23 -1.40 -6.99
CA SER A 128 -4.05 -2.23 -6.72
C SER A 128 -4.38 -3.33 -5.71
N ILE A 129 -3.80 -4.49 -5.88
CA ILE A 129 -3.87 -5.68 -5.00
C ILE A 129 -5.27 -6.31 -4.92
N VAL A 130 -6.32 -5.56 -4.66
CA VAL A 130 -7.66 -6.09 -4.31
C VAL A 130 -8.73 -5.86 -5.38
N GLY A 131 -8.43 -5.08 -6.41
CA GLY A 131 -9.36 -4.83 -7.52
C GLY A 131 -9.59 -6.08 -8.37
N ALA A 132 -10.77 -6.21 -8.95
CA ALA A 132 -11.16 -7.37 -9.76
C ALA A 132 -10.23 -7.60 -10.97
N ASN A 133 -9.59 -6.53 -11.48
CA ASN A 133 -8.68 -6.58 -12.62
C ASN A 133 -7.19 -6.63 -12.21
N ALA A 134 -6.88 -6.64 -10.92
CA ALA A 134 -5.48 -6.56 -10.43
C ALA A 134 -4.60 -7.70 -11.00
N PHE A 135 -5.19 -8.87 -11.29
CA PHE A 135 -4.51 -10.05 -11.82
C PHE A 135 -5.13 -10.53 -13.14
N ALA A 136 -5.67 -9.61 -13.96
CA ALA A 136 -6.31 -9.93 -15.23
C ALA A 136 -5.45 -9.44 -16.40
N HIS A 137 -5.15 -10.32 -17.34
CA HIS A 137 -4.38 -10.04 -18.55
C HIS A 137 -5.26 -10.10 -19.80
N SER A 138 -5.36 -9.00 -20.55
CA SER A 138 -6.18 -8.91 -21.77
C SER A 138 -5.38 -8.67 -23.04
N SER A 139 -4.12 -8.20 -22.93
CA SER A 139 -3.23 -7.97 -24.08
C SER A 139 -2.57 -9.30 -24.52
N GLY A 140 -2.53 -9.60 -25.81
CA GLY A 140 -1.93 -10.83 -26.34
C GLY A 140 -0.46 -10.99 -25.96
N ILE A 141 0.32 -9.90 -25.96
CA ILE A 141 1.75 -9.93 -25.53
C ILE A 141 1.86 -10.29 -24.05
N HIS A 142 0.99 -9.74 -23.19
CA HIS A 142 1.00 -10.06 -21.76
C HIS A 142 0.57 -11.49 -21.51
N GLN A 143 -0.45 -11.97 -22.22
CA GLN A 143 -0.92 -13.35 -22.14
C GLN A 143 0.15 -14.35 -22.54
N ASP A 144 0.83 -14.13 -23.68
CA ASP A 144 1.95 -14.95 -24.14
C ASP A 144 3.11 -14.94 -23.13
N GLY A 145 3.44 -13.79 -22.57
CA GLY A 145 4.48 -13.66 -21.54
C GLY A 145 4.13 -14.44 -20.27
N VAL A 146 2.93 -14.29 -19.74
CA VAL A 146 2.47 -15.00 -18.52
C VAL A 146 2.42 -16.51 -18.74
N ILE A 147 2.03 -16.97 -19.95
CA ILE A 147 2.04 -18.42 -20.27
C ILE A 147 3.46 -18.99 -20.28
N LYS A 148 4.43 -18.21 -20.76
CA LYS A 148 5.84 -18.64 -20.85
C LYS A 148 6.56 -18.53 -19.50
N GLU A 149 6.40 -17.40 -18.83
CA GLU A 149 7.01 -17.10 -17.53
C GLU A 149 6.15 -16.06 -16.79
N ARG A 150 5.48 -16.48 -15.72
CA ARG A 150 4.53 -15.62 -14.98
C ARG A 150 5.18 -14.34 -14.43
N THR A 151 6.40 -14.47 -13.93
CA THR A 151 7.14 -13.35 -13.33
C THR A 151 7.44 -12.20 -14.31
N THR A 152 7.29 -12.44 -15.61
CA THR A 152 7.46 -11.40 -16.64
C THR A 152 6.46 -10.25 -16.49
N TYR A 153 5.23 -10.55 -16.05
CA TYR A 153 4.15 -9.56 -15.93
C TYR A 153 3.39 -9.63 -14.60
N GLU A 154 3.79 -10.52 -13.70
CA GLU A 154 3.18 -10.66 -12.38
C GLU A 154 4.26 -10.51 -11.31
N ILE A 155 4.33 -9.35 -10.68
CA ILE A 155 5.25 -9.07 -9.57
C ILE A 155 4.77 -9.68 -8.25
N ILE A 156 3.48 -10.03 -8.16
CA ILE A 156 2.83 -10.61 -6.98
C ILE A 156 2.10 -11.87 -7.42
N ASP A 157 2.33 -13.00 -6.74
CA ASP A 157 1.48 -14.18 -6.90
C ASP A 157 0.09 -13.88 -6.32
N PRO A 158 -1.00 -14.03 -7.11
CA PRO A 158 -2.36 -13.78 -6.63
C PRO A 158 -2.73 -14.53 -5.35
N THR A 159 -2.18 -15.73 -5.15
CA THR A 159 -2.44 -16.56 -3.96
C THR A 159 -1.88 -15.93 -2.67
N GLU A 160 -0.84 -15.13 -2.79
CA GLU A 160 -0.22 -14.40 -1.67
C GLU A 160 -1.16 -13.34 -1.06
N VAL A 161 -2.16 -12.89 -1.80
CA VAL A 161 -3.15 -11.91 -1.33
C VAL A 161 -4.56 -12.51 -1.18
N GLY A 162 -4.67 -13.84 -1.31
CA GLY A 162 -5.94 -14.56 -1.20
C GLY A 162 -6.81 -14.47 -2.44
N ALA A 163 -6.25 -14.05 -3.58
CA ALA A 163 -6.91 -14.17 -4.87
C ALA A 163 -6.79 -15.62 -5.39
N GLY A 164 -7.68 -15.99 -6.32
CA GLY A 164 -7.51 -17.20 -7.10
C GLY A 164 -6.33 -17.08 -8.08
N GLN A 165 -6.25 -18.01 -9.03
CA GLN A 165 -5.26 -17.90 -10.11
C GLN A 165 -5.54 -16.67 -10.98
N SER A 166 -4.49 -16.14 -11.62
CA SER A 166 -4.60 -15.08 -12.61
C SER A 166 -5.56 -15.47 -13.74
N SER A 167 -6.32 -14.52 -14.22
CA SER A 167 -7.29 -14.75 -15.29
C SER A 167 -6.80 -14.19 -16.62
N ILE A 168 -6.88 -14.99 -17.68
CA ILE A 168 -6.68 -14.54 -19.04
C ILE A 168 -8.04 -14.13 -19.58
N VAL A 169 -8.19 -12.83 -19.88
CA VAL A 169 -9.44 -12.29 -20.44
C VAL A 169 -9.29 -12.17 -21.95
N LEU A 170 -9.99 -13.03 -22.68
CA LEU A 170 -10.02 -12.94 -24.14
C LEU A 170 -10.80 -11.71 -24.59
N SER A 171 -10.18 -10.90 -25.41
CA SER A 171 -10.75 -9.66 -25.98
C SER A 171 -10.21 -9.42 -27.38
N ALA A 172 -10.71 -8.40 -28.07
CA ALA A 172 -10.16 -7.97 -29.35
C ALA A 172 -8.67 -7.59 -29.30
N ARG A 173 -8.12 -7.37 -28.11
CA ARG A 173 -6.70 -7.07 -27.88
C ARG A 173 -5.83 -8.30 -27.64
N SER A 174 -6.42 -9.49 -27.53
CA SER A 174 -5.67 -10.74 -27.28
C SER A 174 -4.88 -11.24 -28.50
N GLY A 175 -5.07 -10.63 -29.68
CA GLY A 175 -4.45 -11.04 -30.93
C GLY A 175 -5.11 -12.30 -31.52
N ARG A 176 -4.62 -12.73 -32.69
CA ARG A 176 -4.97 -14.01 -33.33
C ARG A 176 -3.84 -15.01 -33.11
#